data_1933a43547faf40db8e3b707fe063cec
#
_entry.id   1933a43547faf40db8e3b707fe063cec
#
_cell.length_a   1.000
_cell.length_b   1.000
_cell.length_c   1.000
_cell.angle_alpha   90.00
_cell.angle_beta   90.00
_cell.angle_gamma   90.00
#
_symmetry.space_group_name_H-M   'P 1'
#
loop_
_entity.id
_entity.type
_entity.pdbx_description
1 polymer ?
#
loop_
_entity_poly.entity_id
_entity_poly.type
_entity_poly.pdbx_seq_one_letter_code
_entity_poly.pdbx_strand_id
1 'polypeptide(L)'
;MNYITTPLEDHVANMYYKIGISEPDSSIEEIARRLGIVLLYRKKPSFSMEGVITLNPFTSKEVRKITFAHELYHTLYHVGTQIDMPHLFRQLQEWQATNFAYHFCVPTFMLQKLKLPAYRSEAITFIAETFCVTNQFAKERLTIYEKQIIGTLFHERLSSSKELPG
;
A
#
# COMPACT_ATOMS: atom_id res chain seq x y z
N MET A 1 18.88 13.46 -4.41
CA MET A 1 18.15 12.51 -5.28
C MET A 1 16.66 12.81 -5.16
N ASN A 2 16.04 13.34 -6.22
CA ASN A 2 14.61 13.64 -6.21
C ASN A 2 13.83 12.39 -6.55
N TYR A 3 13.08 11.84 -5.61
CA TYR A 3 12.12 10.77 -5.88
C TYR A 3 10.85 11.38 -6.47
N ILE A 4 10.43 10.91 -7.64
CA ILE A 4 9.18 11.32 -8.27
C ILE A 4 8.09 10.33 -7.84
N THR A 5 7.12 10.81 -7.07
CA THR A 5 5.98 10.01 -6.62
C THR A 5 5.03 9.67 -7.79
N THR A 6 4.38 8.53 -7.69
CA THR A 6 3.28 8.16 -8.58
C THR A 6 1.96 8.76 -8.09
N PRO A 7 0.92 8.89 -8.94
CA PRO A 7 -0.41 9.34 -8.50
C PRO A 7 -1.00 8.48 -7.36
N LEU A 8 -0.71 7.18 -7.33
CA LEU A 8 -1.15 6.30 -6.26
C LEU A 8 -0.44 6.59 -4.94
N GLU A 9 0.85 6.88 -4.97
CA GLU A 9 1.62 7.27 -3.77
C GLU A 9 1.12 8.59 -3.20
N ASP A 10 0.87 9.59 -4.06
CA ASP A 10 0.30 10.87 -3.65
C ASP A 10 -1.11 10.70 -3.07
N HIS A 11 -1.92 9.86 -3.69
CA HIS A 11 -3.26 9.55 -3.22
C HIS A 11 -3.23 8.92 -1.81
N VAL A 12 -2.39 7.92 -1.59
CA VAL A 12 -2.21 7.27 -0.28
C VAL A 12 -1.67 8.28 0.75
N ALA A 13 -0.68 9.10 0.39
CA ALA A 13 -0.16 10.12 1.29
C ALA A 13 -1.27 11.10 1.72
N ASN A 14 -2.09 11.56 0.78
CA ASN A 14 -3.23 12.44 1.07
C ASN A 14 -4.27 11.78 1.98
N MET A 15 -4.53 10.47 1.82
CA MET A 15 -5.42 9.74 2.74
C MET A 15 -4.88 9.77 4.17
N TYR A 16 -3.61 9.46 4.36
CA TYR A 16 -2.95 9.49 5.68
C TYR A 16 -2.92 10.89 6.30
N TYR A 17 -2.63 11.93 5.50
CA TYR A 17 -2.68 13.32 5.98
C TYR A 17 -4.08 13.73 6.45
N LYS A 18 -5.12 13.37 5.70
CA LYS A 18 -6.50 13.69 6.08
C LYS A 18 -6.93 13.06 7.40
N ILE A 19 -6.42 11.88 7.71
CA ILE A 19 -6.71 11.19 8.97
C ILE A 19 -5.69 11.50 10.08
N GLY A 20 -4.67 12.34 9.80
CA GLY A 20 -3.69 12.78 10.79
C GLY A 20 -2.76 11.67 11.29
N ILE A 21 -2.38 10.72 10.41
CA ILE A 21 -1.43 9.63 10.71
C ILE A 21 -0.17 9.85 9.87
N SER A 22 0.99 9.91 10.54
CA SER A 22 2.30 10.13 9.91
C SER A 22 3.35 9.06 10.23
N GLU A 23 3.03 8.14 11.13
CA GLU A 23 3.94 7.12 11.65
C GLU A 23 3.43 5.69 11.36
N PRO A 24 4.35 4.71 11.19
CA PRO A 24 4.00 3.37 10.72
C PRO A 24 3.33 2.47 11.75
N ASP A 25 3.36 2.81 13.04
CA ASP A 25 2.91 1.99 14.16
C ASP A 25 1.41 2.07 14.46
N SER A 26 0.66 2.85 13.68
CA SER A 26 -0.79 2.97 13.86
C SER A 26 -1.51 1.65 13.60
N SER A 27 -2.42 1.28 14.51
CA SER A 27 -3.22 0.06 14.37
C SER A 27 -4.27 0.19 13.26
N ILE A 28 -4.70 -0.96 12.72
CA ILE A 28 -5.77 -0.98 11.71
C ILE A 28 -7.09 -0.49 12.28
N GLU A 29 -7.33 -0.70 13.58
CA GLU A 29 -8.52 -0.21 14.29
C GLU A 29 -8.55 1.32 14.32
N GLU A 30 -7.42 1.95 14.62
CA GLU A 30 -7.32 3.41 14.62
C GLU A 30 -7.46 3.99 13.22
N ILE A 31 -6.82 3.38 12.23
CA ILE A 31 -6.94 3.78 10.82
C ILE A 31 -8.40 3.66 10.36
N ALA A 32 -9.05 2.52 10.61
CA ALA A 32 -10.44 2.29 10.24
C ALA A 32 -11.37 3.31 10.90
N ARG A 33 -11.21 3.54 12.21
CA ARG A 33 -11.99 4.54 12.95
C ARG A 33 -11.87 5.94 12.34
N ARG A 34 -10.67 6.37 12.02
CA ARG A 34 -10.42 7.70 11.41
C ARG A 34 -10.95 7.80 9.97
N LEU A 35 -10.98 6.69 9.24
CA LEU A 35 -11.57 6.63 7.90
C LEU A 35 -13.09 6.49 7.90
N GLY A 36 -13.73 6.32 9.08
CA GLY A 36 -15.17 6.06 9.19
C GLY A 36 -15.57 4.65 8.75
N ILE A 37 -14.64 3.69 8.77
CA ILE A 37 -14.86 2.29 8.41
C ILE A 37 -15.19 1.49 9.66
N VAL A 38 -16.25 0.69 9.59
CA VAL A 38 -16.62 -0.26 10.64
C VAL A 38 -15.81 -1.55 10.45
N LEU A 39 -15.02 -1.90 11.45
CA LEU A 39 -14.19 -3.10 11.44
C LEU A 39 -14.83 -4.20 12.28
N LEU A 40 -15.07 -5.36 11.67
CA LEU A 40 -15.65 -6.54 12.32
C LEU A 40 -14.67 -7.72 12.28
N TYR A 41 -14.71 -8.56 13.30
CA TYR A 41 -13.90 -9.77 13.39
C TYR A 41 -14.79 -11.01 13.40
N ARG A 42 -14.64 -11.89 12.40
CA ARG A 42 -15.42 -13.14 12.26
C ARG A 42 -14.55 -14.28 11.72
N LYS A 43 -14.82 -15.49 12.20
CA LYS A 43 -14.20 -16.74 11.70
C LYS A 43 -14.77 -17.11 10.31
N LYS A 44 -14.55 -16.26 9.30
CA LYS A 44 -14.97 -16.44 7.90
C LYS A 44 -13.93 -15.80 6.98
N PRO A 45 -13.92 -16.08 5.68
CA PRO A 45 -13.15 -15.30 4.73
C PRO A 45 -13.41 -13.80 4.92
N SER A 46 -12.38 -13.00 4.78
CA SER A 46 -12.48 -11.54 4.85
C SER A 46 -13.26 -11.03 3.65
N PHE A 47 -14.04 -9.98 3.84
CA PHE A 47 -14.78 -9.30 2.78
C PHE A 47 -15.12 -7.87 3.21
N SER A 48 -15.47 -7.03 2.26
CA SER A 48 -15.94 -5.67 2.50
C SER A 48 -17.28 -5.40 1.83
N MET A 49 -18.08 -4.55 2.44
CA MET A 49 -19.36 -4.07 1.91
C MET A 49 -19.75 -2.75 2.59
N GLU A 50 -20.05 -1.72 1.79
CA GLU A 50 -20.66 -0.44 2.23
C GLU A 50 -20.07 0.16 3.52
N GLY A 51 -18.76 0.35 3.57
CA GLY A 51 -18.10 0.94 4.74
C GLY A 51 -17.85 -0.01 5.90
N VAL A 52 -18.10 -1.33 5.71
CA VAL A 52 -17.81 -2.37 6.70
C VAL A 52 -16.74 -3.31 6.14
N ILE A 53 -15.69 -3.54 6.89
CA ILE A 53 -14.65 -4.54 6.59
C ILE A 53 -14.70 -5.64 7.63
N THR A 54 -14.80 -6.87 7.19
CA THR A 54 -14.76 -8.06 8.06
C THR A 54 -13.42 -8.78 7.91
N LEU A 55 -12.72 -9.00 9.00
CA LEU A 55 -11.43 -9.68 9.03
C LEU A 55 -11.48 -10.96 9.86
N ASN A 56 -10.64 -11.93 9.49
CA ASN A 56 -10.49 -13.15 10.27
C ASN A 56 -9.55 -12.91 11.46
N PRO A 57 -10.01 -13.08 12.73
CA PRO A 57 -9.18 -12.83 13.91
C PRO A 57 -8.06 -13.87 14.10
N PHE A 58 -8.12 -15.02 13.44
CA PHE A 58 -7.17 -16.13 13.59
C PHE A 58 -5.95 -16.02 12.65
N THR A 59 -5.89 -15.01 11.78
CA THR A 59 -4.69 -14.71 10.99
C THR A 59 -3.69 -13.88 11.80
N SER A 60 -2.42 -13.86 11.38
CA SER A 60 -1.42 -13.01 12.01
C SER A 60 -1.75 -11.51 11.86
N LYS A 61 -1.13 -10.66 12.68
CA LYS A 61 -1.32 -9.19 12.60
C LYS A 61 -0.93 -8.65 11.23
N GLU A 62 0.18 -9.16 10.68
CA GLU A 62 0.72 -8.77 9.38
C GLU A 62 -0.28 -9.10 8.26
N VAL A 63 -0.80 -10.32 8.26
CA VAL A 63 -1.80 -10.75 7.27
C VAL A 63 -3.09 -9.94 7.41
N ARG A 64 -3.55 -9.69 8.63
CA ARG A 64 -4.74 -8.86 8.86
C ARG A 64 -4.57 -7.43 8.33
N LYS A 65 -3.39 -6.81 8.53
CA LYS A 65 -3.11 -5.47 8.01
C LYS A 65 -3.14 -5.44 6.49
N ILE A 66 -2.51 -6.41 5.84
CA ILE A 66 -2.51 -6.54 4.38
C ILE A 66 -3.93 -6.75 3.85
N THR A 67 -4.68 -7.66 4.47
CA THR A 67 -6.07 -7.93 4.10
C THR A 67 -6.96 -6.70 4.31
N PHE A 68 -6.79 -5.99 5.44
CA PHE A 68 -7.52 -4.74 5.68
C PHE A 68 -7.30 -3.73 4.56
N ALA A 69 -6.05 -3.51 4.14
CA ALA A 69 -5.74 -2.56 3.06
C ALA A 69 -6.35 -2.99 1.71
N HIS A 70 -6.35 -4.28 1.40
CA HIS A 70 -6.97 -4.84 0.21
C HIS A 70 -8.49 -4.62 0.21
N GLU A 71 -9.17 -4.98 1.30
CA GLU A 71 -10.60 -4.79 1.46
C GLU A 71 -11.01 -3.31 1.52
N LEU A 72 -10.13 -2.46 2.08
CA LEU A 72 -10.34 -1.01 2.09
C LEU A 72 -10.42 -0.45 0.67
N TYR A 73 -9.58 -0.94 -0.25
CA TYR A 73 -9.67 -0.54 -1.65
C TYR A 73 -11.01 -0.87 -2.26
N HIS A 74 -11.52 -2.10 -2.05
CA HIS A 74 -12.84 -2.49 -2.53
C HIS A 74 -13.95 -1.63 -1.92
N THR A 75 -13.88 -1.33 -0.62
CA THR A 75 -14.85 -0.48 0.08
C THR A 75 -14.91 0.94 -0.48
N LEU A 76 -13.75 1.51 -0.84
CA LEU A 76 -13.65 2.91 -1.27
C LEU A 76 -13.92 3.13 -2.77
N TYR A 77 -13.58 2.15 -3.62
CA TYR A 77 -13.53 2.35 -5.07
C TYR A 77 -14.42 1.42 -5.88
N HIS A 78 -14.99 0.39 -5.26
CA HIS A 78 -15.85 -0.55 -5.97
C HIS A 78 -17.28 -0.47 -5.44
N VAL A 79 -18.16 0.14 -6.24
CA VAL A 79 -19.60 0.14 -5.99
C VAL A 79 -20.22 -0.93 -6.88
N GLY A 80 -20.89 -1.92 -6.28
CA GLY A 80 -21.63 -2.96 -7.00
C GLY A 80 -21.23 -4.39 -6.62
N THR A 81 -22.09 -5.35 -6.99
CA THR A 81 -21.84 -6.76 -6.74
C THR A 81 -20.93 -7.34 -7.82
N GLN A 82 -19.84 -7.99 -7.42
CA GLN A 82 -18.90 -8.67 -8.33
C GLN A 82 -19.51 -9.90 -9.03
N ILE A 83 -20.76 -10.24 -8.72
CA ILE A 83 -21.41 -11.51 -9.16
C ILE A 83 -21.59 -11.58 -10.67
N ASP A 84 -21.89 -10.45 -11.33
CA ASP A 84 -22.15 -10.39 -12.78
C ASP A 84 -21.02 -9.74 -13.59
N MET A 85 -19.84 -9.60 -12.98
CA MET A 85 -18.71 -8.87 -13.57
C MET A 85 -17.88 -9.79 -14.48
N PRO A 86 -17.48 -9.36 -15.70
CA PRO A 86 -16.59 -10.13 -16.56
C PRO A 86 -15.30 -10.51 -15.83
N HIS A 87 -14.81 -11.72 -16.04
CA HIS A 87 -13.65 -12.29 -15.36
C HIS A 87 -12.39 -11.37 -15.45
N LEU A 88 -12.09 -10.83 -16.63
CA LEU A 88 -10.95 -9.93 -16.84
C LEU A 88 -11.08 -8.63 -16.03
N PHE A 89 -12.29 -8.10 -15.89
CA PHE A 89 -12.53 -6.91 -15.13
C PHE A 89 -12.33 -7.15 -13.62
N ARG A 90 -12.77 -8.31 -13.13
CA ARG A 90 -12.53 -8.74 -11.75
C ARG A 90 -11.03 -8.89 -11.48
N GLN A 91 -10.28 -9.52 -12.38
CA GLN A 91 -8.82 -9.64 -12.25
C GLN A 91 -8.13 -8.27 -12.17
N LEU A 92 -8.58 -7.30 -12.98
CA LEU A 92 -8.05 -5.93 -12.92
C LEU A 92 -8.32 -5.28 -11.56
N GLN A 93 -9.52 -5.43 -11.00
CA GLN A 93 -9.87 -4.91 -9.68
C GLN A 93 -9.02 -5.53 -8.57
N GLU A 94 -8.82 -6.84 -8.59
CA GLU A 94 -7.96 -7.55 -7.64
C GLU A 94 -6.50 -7.09 -7.73
N TRP A 95 -6.01 -6.89 -8.94
CA TRP A 95 -4.67 -6.33 -9.15
C TRP A 95 -4.55 -4.91 -8.59
N GLN A 96 -5.56 -4.06 -8.84
CA GLN A 96 -5.60 -2.69 -8.31
C GLN A 96 -5.64 -2.68 -6.77
N ALA A 97 -6.49 -3.53 -6.16
CA ALA A 97 -6.58 -3.66 -4.71
C ALA A 97 -5.24 -4.13 -4.09
N THR A 98 -4.58 -5.09 -4.73
CA THR A 98 -3.27 -5.57 -4.29
C THR A 98 -2.20 -4.47 -4.42
N ASN A 99 -2.18 -3.76 -5.54
CA ASN A 99 -1.24 -2.66 -5.75
C ASN A 99 -1.47 -1.50 -4.75
N PHE A 100 -2.73 -1.15 -4.49
CA PHE A 100 -3.08 -0.19 -3.45
C PHE A 100 -2.59 -0.66 -2.07
N ALA A 101 -2.79 -1.93 -1.72
CA ALA A 101 -2.36 -2.48 -0.44
C ALA A 101 -0.85 -2.33 -0.22
N TYR A 102 0.00 -2.53 -1.25
CA TYR A 102 1.43 -2.30 -1.15
C TYR A 102 1.77 -0.88 -0.73
N HIS A 103 1.13 0.10 -1.34
CA HIS A 103 1.37 1.52 -1.05
C HIS A 103 0.72 1.99 0.25
N PHE A 104 -0.42 1.40 0.61
CA PHE A 104 -1.14 1.74 1.84
C PHE A 104 -0.45 1.16 3.09
N CYS A 105 -0.06 -0.11 3.07
CA CYS A 105 0.60 -0.74 4.22
C CYS A 105 2.02 -0.22 4.46
N VAL A 106 2.73 0.16 3.38
CA VAL A 106 4.09 0.72 3.45
C VAL A 106 4.14 2.01 2.62
N PRO A 107 3.62 3.12 3.16
CA PRO A 107 3.54 4.38 2.44
C PRO A 107 4.92 4.94 2.09
N THR A 108 5.08 5.43 0.86
CA THR A 108 6.35 5.97 0.36
C THR A 108 6.88 7.09 1.24
N PHE A 109 6.03 8.02 1.68
CA PHE A 109 6.44 9.15 2.52
C PHE A 109 6.93 8.74 3.92
N MET A 110 6.48 7.59 4.43
CA MET A 110 7.00 7.00 5.67
C MET A 110 8.30 6.22 5.39
N LEU A 111 8.31 5.42 4.31
CA LEU A 111 9.47 4.62 3.91
C LEU A 111 10.71 5.50 3.66
N GLN A 112 10.54 6.67 3.05
CA GLN A 112 11.59 7.64 2.77
C GLN A 112 12.23 8.27 4.02
N LYS A 113 11.54 8.26 5.15
CA LYS A 113 12.08 8.74 6.43
C LYS A 113 12.99 7.71 7.10
N LEU A 114 12.93 6.45 6.66
CA LEU A 114 13.69 5.37 7.28
C LEU A 114 15.13 5.30 6.73
N LYS A 115 16.05 5.02 7.61
CA LYS A 115 17.42 4.65 7.22
C LYS A 115 17.48 3.14 7.04
N LEU A 116 17.27 2.69 5.82
CA LEU A 116 17.27 1.25 5.50
C LEU A 116 18.67 0.65 5.66
N PRO A 117 18.78 -0.60 6.15
CA PRO A 117 20.02 -1.37 6.14
C PRO A 117 20.62 -1.50 4.75
N ALA A 118 21.96 -1.64 4.68
CA ALA A 118 22.69 -1.77 3.42
C ALA A 118 22.41 -3.10 2.70
N TYR A 119 22.21 -4.18 3.46
CA TYR A 119 21.88 -5.48 2.90
C TYR A 119 20.38 -5.60 2.64
N ARG A 120 20.03 -5.99 1.41
CA ARG A 120 18.63 -6.07 0.97
C ARG A 120 17.78 -7.01 1.83
N SER A 121 18.32 -8.12 2.30
CA SER A 121 17.64 -9.05 3.21
C SER A 121 17.28 -8.41 4.54
N GLU A 122 18.22 -7.64 5.11
CA GLU A 122 18.00 -6.91 6.37
C GLU A 122 17.00 -5.77 6.16
N ALA A 123 17.06 -5.05 5.04
CA ALA A 123 16.10 -4.02 4.70
C ALA A 123 14.67 -4.57 4.59
N ILE A 124 14.50 -5.77 3.99
CA ILE A 124 13.20 -6.44 3.91
C ILE A 124 12.66 -6.74 5.31
N THR A 125 13.47 -7.34 6.19
CA THR A 125 13.06 -7.64 7.57
C THR A 125 12.73 -6.37 8.34
N PHE A 126 13.57 -5.35 8.22
CA PHE A 126 13.35 -4.06 8.86
C PHE A 126 12.04 -3.39 8.43
N ILE A 127 11.71 -3.40 7.12
CA ILE A 127 10.44 -2.90 6.60
C ILE A 127 9.28 -3.74 7.14
N ALA A 128 9.40 -5.07 7.12
CA ALA A 128 8.35 -5.97 7.59
C ALA A 128 7.98 -5.71 9.06
N GLU A 129 8.98 -5.57 9.92
CA GLU A 129 8.80 -5.27 11.35
C GLU A 129 8.26 -3.87 11.56
N THR A 130 8.84 -2.85 10.92
CA THR A 130 8.44 -1.44 11.07
C THR A 130 6.99 -1.20 10.68
N PHE A 131 6.54 -1.81 9.59
CA PHE A 131 5.19 -1.60 9.05
C PHE A 131 4.20 -2.72 9.42
N CYS A 132 4.62 -3.71 10.20
CA CYS A 132 3.79 -4.87 10.56
C CYS A 132 3.16 -5.54 9.32
N VAL A 133 4.03 -5.97 8.40
CA VAL A 133 3.68 -6.73 7.19
C VAL A 133 4.55 -7.98 7.08
N THR A 134 4.17 -8.95 6.23
CA THR A 134 4.99 -10.15 6.04
C THR A 134 6.29 -9.82 5.28
N ASN A 135 7.34 -10.62 5.48
CA ASN A 135 8.61 -10.48 4.74
C ASN A 135 8.41 -10.55 3.21
N GLN A 136 7.51 -11.42 2.75
CA GLN A 136 7.18 -11.51 1.32
C GLN A 136 6.56 -10.21 0.81
N PHE A 137 5.62 -9.64 1.55
CA PHE A 137 4.98 -8.37 1.20
C PHE A 137 5.99 -7.21 1.20
N ALA A 138 6.85 -7.13 2.22
CA ALA A 138 7.91 -6.13 2.31
C ALA A 138 8.90 -6.24 1.14
N LYS A 139 9.26 -7.46 0.73
CA LYS A 139 10.11 -7.73 -0.44
C LYS A 139 9.50 -7.19 -1.74
N GLU A 140 8.22 -7.49 -1.99
CA GLU A 140 7.53 -7.00 -3.18
C GLU A 140 7.42 -5.46 -3.17
N ARG A 141 7.06 -4.88 -2.02
CA ARG A 141 6.97 -3.43 -1.88
C ARG A 141 8.32 -2.72 -2.06
N LEU A 142 9.39 -3.28 -1.50
CA LEU A 142 10.75 -2.75 -1.70
C LEU A 142 11.15 -2.82 -3.17
N THR A 143 10.81 -3.91 -3.87
CA THR A 143 11.06 -4.05 -5.32
C THR A 143 10.32 -2.98 -6.13
N ILE A 144 9.07 -2.67 -5.78
CA ILE A 144 8.30 -1.59 -6.42
C ILE A 144 8.99 -0.24 -6.19
N TYR A 145 9.43 0.02 -4.96
CA TYR A 145 10.12 1.26 -4.58
C TYR A 145 11.47 1.42 -5.32
N GLU A 146 12.29 0.36 -5.37
CA GLU A 146 13.57 0.33 -6.10
C GLU A 146 13.38 0.61 -7.61
N LYS A 147 12.36 0.00 -8.23
CA LYS A 147 12.02 0.25 -9.64
C LYS A 147 11.64 1.72 -9.90
N GLN A 148 10.90 2.33 -9.00
CA GLN A 148 10.51 3.74 -9.12
C GLN A 148 11.75 4.66 -9.00
N ILE A 149 12.67 4.36 -8.10
CA ILE A 149 13.96 5.08 -7.99
C ILE A 149 14.73 5.00 -9.30
N ILE A 150 14.87 3.81 -9.88
CA ILE A 150 15.59 3.61 -11.14
C ILE A 150 14.91 4.39 -12.27
N GLY A 151 13.57 4.36 -12.34
CA GLY A 151 12.79 5.12 -13.33
C GLY A 151 13.01 6.63 -13.21
N THR A 152 13.04 7.16 -11.98
CA THR A 152 13.33 8.58 -11.71
C THR A 152 14.73 8.98 -12.19
N LEU A 153 15.74 8.18 -11.85
CA LEU A 153 17.13 8.43 -12.29
C LEU A 153 17.28 8.41 -13.81
N PHE A 154 16.60 7.49 -14.48
CA PHE A 154 16.62 7.41 -15.93
C PHE A 154 15.96 8.64 -16.56
N HIS A 155 14.85 9.11 -16.01
CA HIS A 155 14.17 10.32 -16.48
C HIS A 155 15.04 11.57 -16.29
N GLU A 156 15.70 11.74 -15.15
CA GLU A 156 16.63 12.85 -14.90
C GLU A 156 17.78 12.87 -15.92
N ARG A 157 18.37 11.71 -16.24
CA ARG A 157 19.43 11.61 -17.25
C ARG A 157 18.97 12.01 -18.65
N LEU A 158 17.77 11.57 -19.08
CA LEU A 158 17.23 11.93 -20.38
C LEU A 158 16.92 13.43 -20.50
N SER A 159 16.45 14.05 -19.42
CA SER A 159 16.16 15.49 -19.37
C SER A 159 17.45 16.30 -19.48
N SER A 160 18.49 15.91 -18.73
CA SER A 160 19.80 16.58 -18.77
C SER A 160 20.51 16.46 -20.13
N SER A 161 20.24 15.40 -20.87
CA SER A 161 20.84 15.19 -22.22
C SER A 161 20.21 16.07 -23.31
N LYS A 162 19.04 16.68 -23.06
CA LYS A 162 18.36 17.58 -24.00
C LYS A 162 18.80 19.05 -23.90
N GLU A 163 19.57 19.40 -22.86
CA GLU A 163 20.04 20.77 -22.62
C GLU A 163 21.45 21.03 -23.15
N LEU A 164 22.03 20.18 -24.00
CA LEU A 164 23.29 20.48 -24.69
C LEU A 164 22.98 21.45 -25.82
N PRO A 165 23.49 22.70 -25.79
CA PRO A 165 23.34 23.65 -26.87
C PRO A 165 24.13 23.14 -28.11
N GLY A 166 23.44 23.15 -29.28
CA GLY A 166 24.06 22.98 -30.56
C GLY A 166 24.94 24.18 -30.95
#